data_9b7a5831cee08703e5d8fcb574a9b14f
#
_entry.id   9b7a5831cee08703e5d8fcb574a9b14f
#
_cell.length_a   1.000
_cell.length_b   1.000
_cell.length_c   1.000
_cell.angle_alpha   90.00
_cell.angle_beta   90.00
_cell.angle_gamma   90.00
#
_symmetry.space_group_name_H-M   'P 1'
#
loop_
_entity.id
_entity.type
_entity.pdbx_description
1 polymer ?
#
loop_
_entity_poly.entity_id
_entity_poly.type
_entity_poly.pdbx_seq_one_letter_code
_entity_poly.pdbx_strand_id
1 'polypeptide(L)'
;MDLLADEGLVDIVPNKGAFVVNPTEDEVLQAYVLRKDLEIMAAGLAMERLTEADFLEMSNSVAEEREALFNKDLSTYLKANQSFHMIFVRKCGNKFLIEFIEKLINQTSIYLMLFDIFFEDSSPKPYGYKEHLEIIALFKQQNLNELEMCLTKHFDHAVGSLDVRNEYKELGSIFGG
;
A
#
# COMPACT_ATOMS: atom_id res chain seq x y z
N MET A 1 15.86 -17.59 3.58
CA MET A 1 14.45 -18.00 3.80
C MET A 1 13.82 -17.24 4.95
N ASP A 2 14.57 -16.98 6.02
CA ASP A 2 14.07 -16.21 7.16
C ASP A 2 13.65 -14.79 6.78
N LEU A 3 14.37 -14.12 5.87
CA LEU A 3 14.05 -12.77 5.39
C LEU A 3 12.66 -12.71 4.71
N LEU A 4 12.32 -13.70 3.89
CA LEU A 4 11.02 -13.75 3.20
C LEU A 4 9.86 -14.06 4.16
N ALA A 5 10.14 -14.79 5.25
CA ALA A 5 9.17 -15.04 6.31
C ALA A 5 8.99 -13.81 7.18
N ASP A 6 10.07 -13.09 7.49
CA ASP A 6 10.03 -11.84 8.24
C ASP A 6 9.28 -10.74 7.47
N GLU A 7 9.36 -10.76 6.14
CA GLU A 7 8.60 -9.88 5.25
C GLU A 7 7.14 -10.34 5.02
N GLY A 8 6.75 -11.51 5.53
CA GLY A 8 5.40 -12.05 5.39
C GLY A 8 5.06 -12.62 4.00
N LEU A 9 6.07 -12.92 3.18
CA LEU A 9 5.90 -13.52 1.84
C LEU A 9 5.73 -15.05 1.90
N VAL A 10 6.28 -15.68 2.93
CA VAL A 10 6.24 -17.13 3.08
C VAL A 10 5.95 -17.53 4.52
N ASP A 11 5.17 -18.57 4.67
CA ASP A 11 4.96 -19.28 5.93
C ASP A 11 5.97 -20.44 6.05
N ILE A 12 6.75 -20.45 7.12
CA ILE A 12 7.66 -21.57 7.40
C ILE A 12 6.91 -22.58 8.25
N VAL A 13 6.61 -23.73 7.65
CA VAL A 13 5.99 -24.85 8.37
C VAL A 13 7.09 -25.84 8.79
N PRO A 14 7.31 -26.07 10.11
CA PRO A 14 8.34 -27.00 10.58
C PRO A 14 8.23 -28.36 9.92
N ASN A 15 9.36 -28.88 9.41
CA ASN A 15 9.49 -30.16 8.70
C ASN A 15 8.71 -30.29 7.37
N LYS A 16 8.07 -29.22 6.87
CA LYS A 16 7.35 -29.22 5.60
C LYS A 16 7.93 -28.25 4.57
N GLY A 17 8.63 -27.21 5.00
CA GLY A 17 9.24 -26.21 4.12
C GLY A 17 8.63 -24.83 4.24
N ALA A 18 8.91 -23.98 3.25
CA ALA A 18 8.35 -22.63 3.13
C ALA A 18 7.26 -22.62 2.04
N PHE A 19 6.14 -22.03 2.35
CA PHE A 19 4.98 -21.90 1.46
C PHE A 19 4.68 -20.43 1.27
N VAL A 20 4.31 -20.04 0.06
CA VAL A 20 3.79 -18.67 -0.17
C VAL A 20 2.53 -18.46 0.68
N VAL A 21 2.43 -17.31 1.32
CA VAL A 21 1.25 -16.98 2.14
C VAL A 21 -0.03 -17.08 1.30
N ASN A 22 -1.08 -17.62 1.90
CA ASN A 22 -2.40 -17.75 1.28
C ASN A 22 -3.46 -17.15 2.21
N PRO A 23 -3.55 -15.82 2.30
CA PRO A 23 -4.51 -15.18 3.18
C PRO A 23 -5.92 -15.42 2.67
N THR A 24 -6.85 -15.56 3.60
CA THR A 24 -8.27 -15.56 3.33
C THR A 24 -8.74 -14.13 2.98
N GLU A 25 -9.89 -14.02 2.31
CA GLU A 25 -10.53 -12.72 2.03
C GLU A 25 -10.73 -11.90 3.32
N ASP A 26 -11.11 -12.55 4.42
CA ASP A 26 -11.31 -11.91 5.73
C ASP A 26 -9.99 -11.38 6.31
N GLU A 27 -8.89 -12.13 6.22
CA GLU A 27 -7.57 -11.67 6.68
C GLU A 27 -7.06 -10.47 5.87
N VAL A 28 -7.26 -10.49 4.55
CA VAL A 28 -6.94 -9.35 3.68
C VAL A 28 -7.73 -8.12 4.12
N LEU A 29 -9.05 -8.26 4.29
CA LEU A 29 -9.91 -7.17 4.72
C LEU A 29 -9.52 -6.62 6.08
N GLN A 30 -9.24 -7.48 7.06
CA GLN A 30 -8.81 -7.07 8.40
C GLN A 30 -7.50 -6.26 8.36
N ALA A 31 -6.52 -6.66 7.54
CA ALA A 31 -5.27 -5.94 7.39
C ALA A 31 -5.47 -4.53 6.80
N TYR A 32 -6.29 -4.41 5.76
CA TYR A 32 -6.59 -3.11 5.13
C TYR A 32 -7.40 -2.18 6.06
N VAL A 33 -8.39 -2.72 6.79
CA VAL A 33 -9.17 -1.93 7.76
C VAL A 33 -8.27 -1.39 8.86
N LEU A 34 -7.42 -2.24 9.44
CA LEU A 34 -6.48 -1.82 10.49
C LEU A 34 -5.47 -0.80 9.95
N ARG A 35 -4.91 -1.03 8.77
CA ARG A 35 -3.98 -0.09 8.12
C ARG A 35 -4.63 1.26 7.89
N LYS A 36 -5.85 1.29 7.35
CA LYS A 36 -6.64 2.51 7.15
C LYS A 36 -6.77 3.32 8.43
N ASP A 37 -7.25 2.69 9.50
CA ASP A 37 -7.51 3.37 10.77
C ASP A 37 -6.22 3.95 11.38
N LEU A 38 -5.13 3.18 11.32
CA LEU A 38 -3.83 3.64 11.82
C LEU A 38 -3.22 4.74 10.94
N GLU A 39 -3.36 4.69 9.63
CA GLU A 39 -2.86 5.74 8.74
C GLU A 39 -3.66 7.02 8.85
N ILE A 40 -4.98 6.97 9.03
CA ILE A 40 -5.81 8.15 9.34
C ILE A 40 -5.33 8.80 10.64
N MET A 41 -5.08 8.01 11.70
CA MET A 41 -4.50 8.52 12.94
C MET A 41 -3.13 9.16 12.71
N ALA A 42 -2.25 8.51 11.96
CA ALA A 42 -0.93 9.04 11.64
C ALA A 42 -1.00 10.33 10.82
N ALA A 43 -1.92 10.42 9.86
CA ALA A 43 -2.13 11.60 9.02
C ALA A 43 -2.55 12.81 9.85
N GLY A 44 -3.48 12.65 10.80
CA GLY A 44 -3.87 13.71 11.73
C GLY A 44 -2.69 14.22 12.57
N LEU A 45 -1.85 13.30 13.09
CA LEU A 45 -0.66 13.68 13.87
C LEU A 45 0.46 14.30 13.02
N ALA A 46 0.53 13.97 11.74
CA ALA A 46 1.54 14.46 10.81
C ALA A 46 1.22 15.83 10.22
N MET A 47 -0.05 16.23 10.20
CA MET A 47 -0.55 17.36 9.42
C MET A 47 0.23 18.66 9.62
N GLU A 48 0.52 19.01 10.86
CA GLU A 48 1.28 20.23 11.19
C GLU A 48 2.81 20.07 11.12
N ARG A 49 3.29 18.84 10.82
CA ARG A 49 4.72 18.51 10.83
C ARG A 49 5.30 18.31 9.44
N LEU A 50 4.44 18.20 8.44
CA LEU A 50 4.85 18.09 7.05
C LEU A 50 5.44 19.40 6.55
N THR A 51 6.53 19.33 5.82
CA THR A 51 7.25 20.45 5.22
C THR A 51 7.10 20.47 3.70
N GLU A 52 7.47 21.56 3.05
CA GLU A 52 7.50 21.63 1.58
C GLU A 52 8.42 20.57 0.96
N ALA A 53 9.51 20.18 1.64
CA ALA A 53 10.37 19.10 1.19
C ALA A 53 9.64 17.75 1.22
N ASP A 54 8.84 17.48 2.25
CA ASP A 54 8.02 16.26 2.35
C ASP A 54 6.95 16.22 1.25
N PHE A 55 6.30 17.35 0.95
CA PHE A 55 5.32 17.43 -0.14
C PHE A 55 5.97 17.22 -1.51
N LEU A 56 7.19 17.69 -1.70
CA LEU A 56 7.95 17.41 -2.92
C LEU A 56 8.27 15.91 -3.04
N GLU A 57 8.72 15.29 -1.96
CA GLU A 57 9.02 13.85 -1.91
C GLU A 57 7.75 13.01 -2.18
N MET A 58 6.61 13.35 -1.55
CA MET A 58 5.32 12.73 -1.84
C MET A 58 4.95 12.87 -3.33
N SER A 59 5.11 14.05 -3.91
CA SER A 59 4.80 14.31 -5.32
C SER A 59 5.70 13.51 -6.27
N ASN A 60 6.97 13.32 -5.93
CA ASN A 60 7.90 12.49 -6.69
C ASN A 60 7.47 11.00 -6.62
N SER A 61 7.09 10.51 -5.44
CA SER A 61 6.57 9.15 -5.30
C SER A 61 5.31 8.92 -6.14
N VAL A 62 4.40 9.90 -6.20
CA VAL A 62 3.19 9.82 -7.05
C VAL A 62 3.54 9.83 -8.54
N ALA A 63 4.55 10.60 -8.95
CA ALA A 63 5.01 10.62 -10.35
C ALA A 63 5.60 9.26 -10.75
N GLU A 64 6.42 8.67 -9.88
CA GLU A 64 7.01 7.34 -10.08
C GLU A 64 5.93 6.24 -10.10
N GLU A 65 4.99 6.28 -9.18
CA GLU A 65 3.83 5.38 -9.15
C GLU A 65 3.04 5.42 -10.46
N ARG A 66 2.75 6.63 -10.94
CA ARG A 66 2.03 6.83 -12.21
C ARG A 66 2.80 6.25 -13.39
N GLU A 67 4.11 6.52 -13.48
CA GLU A 67 4.95 6.01 -14.56
C GLU A 67 5.04 4.48 -14.52
N ALA A 68 5.27 3.91 -13.34
CA ALA A 68 5.30 2.47 -13.13
C ALA A 68 3.97 1.80 -13.53
N LEU A 69 2.85 2.41 -13.21
CA LEU A 69 1.52 1.94 -13.60
C LEU A 69 1.38 1.84 -15.14
N PHE A 70 1.75 2.89 -15.87
CA PHE A 70 1.65 2.89 -17.34
C PHE A 70 2.65 1.95 -18.01
N ASN A 71 3.80 1.74 -17.40
CA ASN A 71 4.83 0.81 -17.86
C ASN A 71 4.58 -0.64 -17.43
N LYS A 72 3.53 -0.89 -16.63
CA LYS A 72 3.23 -2.19 -16.01
C LYS A 72 4.39 -2.74 -15.16
N ASP A 73 5.16 -1.86 -14.53
CA ASP A 73 6.23 -2.21 -13.60
C ASP A 73 5.68 -2.30 -12.17
N LEU A 74 5.24 -3.52 -11.80
CA LEU A 74 4.66 -3.79 -10.50
C LEU A 74 5.63 -3.50 -9.35
N SER A 75 6.91 -3.83 -9.50
CA SER A 75 7.91 -3.64 -8.44
C SER A 75 8.09 -2.16 -8.11
N THR A 76 8.25 -1.32 -9.13
CA THR A 76 8.37 0.13 -8.96
C THR A 76 7.07 0.74 -8.45
N TYR A 77 5.92 0.28 -8.94
CA TYR A 77 4.61 0.70 -8.47
C TYR A 77 4.44 0.49 -6.94
N LEU A 78 4.71 -0.73 -6.46
CA LEU A 78 4.58 -1.04 -5.04
C LEU A 78 5.54 -0.24 -4.16
N LYS A 79 6.78 -0.04 -4.61
CA LYS A 79 7.78 0.77 -3.88
C LYS A 79 7.37 2.25 -3.80
N ALA A 80 6.90 2.82 -4.89
CA ALA A 80 6.45 4.20 -4.95
C ALA A 80 5.23 4.43 -4.05
N ASN A 81 4.25 3.52 -4.12
CA ASN A 81 3.08 3.53 -3.24
C ASN A 81 3.47 3.45 -1.75
N GLN A 82 4.34 2.49 -1.38
CA GLN A 82 4.86 2.37 -0.02
C GLN A 82 5.59 3.65 0.44
N SER A 83 6.46 4.20 -0.41
CA SER A 83 7.20 5.43 -0.10
C SER A 83 6.25 6.59 0.17
N PHE A 84 5.22 6.78 -0.67
CA PHE A 84 4.22 7.81 -0.48
C PHE A 84 3.59 7.77 0.91
N HIS A 85 3.06 6.62 1.32
CA HIS A 85 2.42 6.47 2.63
C HIS A 85 3.42 6.68 3.78
N MET A 86 4.62 6.14 3.67
CA MET A 86 5.62 6.23 4.74
C MET A 86 6.15 7.66 4.96
N ILE A 87 6.09 8.57 3.97
CA ILE A 87 6.52 9.95 4.14
C ILE A 87 5.70 10.63 5.24
N PHE A 88 4.37 10.63 5.14
CA PHE A 88 3.54 11.26 6.18
C PHE A 88 3.47 10.43 7.46
N VAL A 89 3.48 9.10 7.36
CA VAL A 89 3.48 8.21 8.53
C VAL A 89 4.67 8.50 9.45
N ARG A 90 5.88 8.67 8.90
CA ARG A 90 7.09 8.99 9.66
C ARG A 90 7.01 10.35 10.38
N LYS A 91 6.15 11.26 9.91
CA LYS A 91 5.93 12.56 10.54
C LYS A 91 4.93 12.53 11.71
N CYS A 92 4.23 11.43 11.94
CA CYS A 92 3.28 11.33 13.06
C CYS A 92 3.94 11.47 14.44
N GLY A 93 5.24 11.17 14.54
CA GLY A 93 6.03 11.29 15.78
C GLY A 93 5.74 10.22 16.84
N ASN A 94 5.01 9.16 16.47
CA ASN A 94 4.77 8.01 17.34
C ASN A 94 5.50 6.79 16.77
N LYS A 95 6.60 6.41 17.42
CA LYS A 95 7.45 5.30 16.97
C LYS A 95 6.68 3.99 16.79
N PHE A 96 5.82 3.65 17.75
CA PHE A 96 5.07 2.39 17.68
C PHE A 96 4.05 2.39 16.54
N LEU A 97 3.37 3.52 16.33
CA LEU A 97 2.44 3.67 15.21
C LEU A 97 3.16 3.51 13.87
N ILE A 98 4.34 4.11 13.72
CA ILE A 98 5.18 3.97 12.52
C ILE A 98 5.54 2.50 12.27
N GLU A 99 6.05 1.79 13.30
CA GLU A 99 6.45 0.38 13.19
C GLU A 99 5.28 -0.54 12.81
N PHE A 100 4.09 -0.31 13.39
CA PHE A 100 2.90 -1.09 13.06
C PHE A 100 2.39 -0.80 11.65
N ILE A 101 2.34 0.46 11.23
CA ILE A 101 1.91 0.82 9.88
C ILE A 101 2.89 0.27 8.84
N GLU A 102 4.20 0.36 9.06
CA GLU A 102 5.21 -0.16 8.13
C GLU A 102 5.03 -1.67 7.90
N LYS A 103 4.75 -2.45 8.96
CA LYS A 103 4.43 -3.87 8.82
C LYS A 103 3.15 -4.11 8.00
N LEU A 104 2.11 -3.32 8.24
CA LEU A 104 0.85 -3.45 7.50
C LEU A 104 1.00 -3.02 6.03
N ILE A 105 1.81 -1.99 5.75
CA ILE A 105 2.13 -1.59 4.38
C ILE A 105 2.83 -2.73 3.64
N ASN A 106 3.84 -3.35 4.25
CA ASN A 106 4.53 -4.49 3.67
C ASN A 106 3.55 -5.64 3.39
N GLN A 107 2.71 -6.00 4.37
CA GLN A 107 1.73 -7.07 4.24
C GLN A 107 0.71 -6.79 3.14
N THR A 108 0.13 -5.59 3.10
CA THR A 108 -0.86 -5.23 2.08
C THR A 108 -0.25 -5.05 0.70
N SER A 109 1.04 -4.71 0.59
CA SER A 109 1.77 -4.71 -0.69
C SER A 109 1.90 -6.12 -1.25
N ILE A 110 2.09 -7.13 -0.39
CA ILE A 110 2.07 -8.55 -0.80
C ILE A 110 0.68 -8.93 -1.31
N TYR A 111 -0.38 -8.50 -0.65
CA TYR A 111 -1.75 -8.78 -1.09
C TYR A 111 -2.06 -8.13 -2.44
N LEU A 112 -1.61 -6.90 -2.67
CA LEU A 112 -1.68 -6.25 -3.98
C LEU A 112 -0.94 -7.07 -5.03
N MET A 113 0.28 -7.52 -4.74
CA MET A 113 1.06 -8.34 -5.67
C MET A 113 0.36 -9.66 -6.03
N LEU A 114 -0.30 -10.31 -5.06
CA LEU A 114 -0.91 -11.61 -5.25
C LEU A 114 -2.30 -11.55 -5.91
N PHE A 115 -3.09 -10.53 -5.59
CA PHE A 115 -4.53 -10.52 -5.87
C PHE A 115 -4.99 -9.31 -6.71
N ASP A 116 -4.13 -8.33 -7.00
CA ASP A 116 -4.56 -7.17 -7.77
C ASP A 116 -4.75 -7.53 -9.25
N ILE A 117 -5.99 -7.39 -9.72
CA ILE A 117 -6.37 -7.56 -11.13
C ILE A 117 -6.03 -6.32 -11.99
N PHE A 118 -5.44 -5.30 -11.40
CA PHE A 118 -5.18 -4.01 -12.00
C PHE A 118 -4.33 -4.09 -13.28
N PHE A 119 -3.38 -5.02 -13.29
CA PHE A 119 -2.48 -5.24 -14.42
C PHE A 119 -3.05 -6.19 -15.49
N GLU A 120 -4.22 -6.79 -15.24
CA GLU A 120 -4.88 -7.71 -16.19
C GLU A 120 -5.81 -6.98 -17.16
N ASP A 121 -6.40 -5.88 -16.74
CA ASP A 121 -7.32 -5.11 -17.55
C ASP A 121 -6.56 -4.34 -18.64
N SER A 122 -7.14 -4.23 -19.81
CA SER A 122 -6.56 -3.52 -20.96
C SER A 122 -6.39 -2.01 -20.72
N SER A 123 -6.97 -1.49 -19.66
CA SER A 123 -6.87 -0.09 -19.24
C SER A 123 -6.56 0.01 -17.76
N PRO A 124 -5.36 0.52 -17.39
CA PRO A 124 -5.04 0.77 -15.98
C PRO A 124 -6.08 1.66 -15.33
N LYS A 125 -6.59 1.26 -14.17
CA LYS A 125 -7.53 2.07 -13.38
C LYS A 125 -6.73 3.12 -12.59
N PRO A 126 -6.80 4.41 -12.95
CA PRO A 126 -5.89 5.43 -12.39
C PRO A 126 -6.39 6.00 -11.05
N TYR A 127 -6.93 5.17 -10.16
CA TYR A 127 -7.45 5.66 -8.89
C TYR A 127 -6.31 6.03 -7.92
N GLY A 128 -5.36 5.14 -7.66
CA GLY A 128 -4.34 5.30 -6.63
C GLY A 128 -3.58 6.63 -6.73
N TYR A 129 -2.85 6.86 -7.81
CA TYR A 129 -2.05 8.07 -7.94
C TYR A 129 -2.87 9.37 -7.96
N LYS A 130 -4.14 9.35 -8.43
CA LYS A 130 -5.03 10.52 -8.39
C LYS A 130 -5.47 10.83 -6.96
N GLU A 131 -5.79 9.81 -6.21
CA GLU A 131 -6.14 9.94 -4.80
C GLU A 131 -4.95 10.40 -3.96
N HIS A 132 -3.75 9.91 -4.27
CA HIS A 132 -2.52 10.41 -3.64
C HIS A 132 -2.29 11.91 -3.92
N LEU A 133 -2.56 12.40 -5.13
CA LEU A 133 -2.51 13.85 -5.42
C LEU A 133 -3.55 14.64 -4.61
N GLU A 134 -4.75 14.09 -4.43
CA GLU A 134 -5.79 14.69 -3.60
C GLU A 134 -5.38 14.72 -2.12
N ILE A 135 -4.80 13.63 -1.61
CA ILE A 135 -4.26 13.55 -0.24
C ILE A 135 -3.19 14.63 -0.01
N ILE A 136 -2.25 14.83 -0.95
CA ILE A 136 -1.25 15.92 -0.86
C ILE A 136 -1.94 17.29 -0.76
N ALA A 137 -2.92 17.53 -1.62
CA ALA A 137 -3.65 18.81 -1.63
C ALA A 137 -4.37 19.06 -0.30
N LEU A 138 -4.98 18.03 0.28
CA LEU A 138 -5.70 18.12 1.55
C LEU A 138 -4.75 18.34 2.74
N PHE A 139 -3.58 17.72 2.75
CA PHE A 139 -2.53 18.02 3.73
C PHE A 139 -2.10 19.50 3.64
N LYS A 140 -1.85 20.04 2.43
CA LYS A 140 -1.48 21.44 2.23
C LYS A 140 -2.58 22.41 2.68
N GLN A 141 -3.84 22.04 2.53
CA GLN A 141 -5.00 22.80 2.98
C GLN A 141 -5.26 22.67 4.48
N GLN A 142 -4.57 21.74 5.15
CA GLN A 142 -4.81 21.37 6.56
C GLN A 142 -6.29 21.02 6.83
N ASN A 143 -6.93 20.35 5.87
CA ASN A 143 -8.34 19.95 5.95
C ASN A 143 -8.44 18.49 6.41
N LEU A 144 -8.40 18.31 7.74
CA LEU A 144 -8.40 16.98 8.35
C LEU A 144 -9.64 16.16 8.00
N ASN A 145 -10.82 16.76 8.04
CA ASN A 145 -12.07 16.02 7.81
C ASN A 145 -12.13 15.45 6.38
N GLU A 146 -11.78 16.25 5.39
CA GLU A 146 -11.76 15.78 4.00
C GLU A 146 -10.60 14.79 3.75
N LEU A 147 -9.46 14.96 4.43
CA LEU A 147 -8.34 14.04 4.36
C LEU A 147 -8.73 12.65 4.87
N GLU A 148 -9.42 12.55 6.01
CA GLU A 148 -9.94 11.30 6.55
C GLU A 148 -10.90 10.60 5.58
N MET A 149 -11.81 11.38 4.96
CA MET A 149 -12.73 10.87 3.94
C MET A 149 -11.99 10.38 2.69
N CYS A 150 -10.99 11.13 2.23
CA CYS A 150 -10.18 10.77 1.07
C CYS A 150 -9.37 9.51 1.33
N LEU A 151 -8.70 9.39 2.48
CA LEU A 151 -7.99 8.18 2.89
C LEU A 151 -8.93 6.98 2.99
N THR A 152 -10.11 7.13 3.60
CA THR A 152 -11.11 6.07 3.69
C THR A 152 -11.47 5.56 2.30
N LYS A 153 -11.81 6.44 1.38
CA LYS A 153 -12.15 6.10 -0.01
C LYS A 153 -10.99 5.43 -0.74
N HIS A 154 -9.75 5.91 -0.53
CA HIS A 154 -8.55 5.33 -1.11
C HIS A 154 -8.37 3.87 -0.70
N PHE A 155 -8.51 3.56 0.59
CA PHE A 155 -8.43 2.18 1.08
C PHE A 155 -9.60 1.31 0.61
N ASP A 156 -10.81 1.84 0.54
CA ASP A 156 -11.97 1.12 0.02
C ASP A 156 -11.79 0.76 -1.46
N HIS A 157 -11.20 1.66 -2.27
CA HIS A 157 -10.86 1.37 -3.65
C HIS A 157 -9.72 0.33 -3.78
N ALA A 158 -8.71 0.40 -2.91
CA ALA A 158 -7.64 -0.58 -2.90
C ALA A 158 -8.17 -1.99 -2.62
N VAL A 159 -9.01 -2.15 -1.60
CA VAL A 159 -9.67 -3.44 -1.30
C VAL A 159 -10.56 -3.89 -2.45
N GLY A 160 -11.34 -2.98 -3.04
CA GLY A 160 -12.24 -3.28 -4.16
C GLY A 160 -11.51 -3.70 -5.44
N SER A 161 -10.19 -3.46 -5.55
CA SER A 161 -9.37 -3.90 -6.69
C SER A 161 -8.85 -5.33 -6.55
N LEU A 162 -8.97 -5.96 -5.37
CA LEU A 162 -8.42 -7.27 -5.09
C LEU A 162 -9.41 -8.38 -5.44
N ASP A 163 -8.97 -9.38 -6.20
CA ASP A 163 -9.72 -10.61 -6.45
C ASP A 163 -9.12 -11.78 -5.65
N VAL A 164 -9.45 -11.84 -4.39
CA VAL A 164 -8.97 -12.88 -3.45
C VAL A 164 -9.58 -14.26 -3.75
N ARG A 165 -10.60 -14.35 -4.63
CA ARG A 165 -11.29 -15.60 -4.98
C ARG A 165 -10.58 -16.39 -6.08
N ASN A 166 -9.66 -15.75 -6.81
CA ASN A 166 -8.87 -16.44 -7.82
C ASN A 166 -7.76 -17.26 -7.15
N GLU A 167 -7.78 -18.58 -7.38
CA GLU A 167 -6.67 -19.46 -7.02
C GLU A 167 -5.37 -18.92 -7.63
N TYR A 168 -4.27 -19.06 -6.89
CA TYR A 168 -2.94 -18.59 -7.24
C TYR A 168 -2.63 -18.61 -8.72
N LYS A 169 -2.24 -17.48 -9.26
CA LYS A 169 -1.40 -17.46 -10.45
C LYS A 169 -0.07 -18.11 -10.09
N GLU A 170 0.35 -19.13 -10.84
CA GLU A 170 1.67 -19.71 -10.65
C GLU A 170 2.70 -18.59 -10.64
N LEU A 171 3.52 -18.52 -9.58
CA LEU A 171 4.58 -17.52 -9.40
C LEU A 171 5.49 -17.37 -10.64
N GLY A 172 5.60 -18.41 -11.47
CA GLY A 172 6.30 -18.37 -12.75
C GLY A 172 5.73 -17.38 -13.76
N SER A 173 4.46 -16.98 -13.66
CA SER A 173 3.85 -15.96 -14.53
C SER A 173 4.10 -14.53 -14.06
N ILE A 174 4.43 -14.34 -12.77
CA ILE A 174 4.69 -13.02 -12.16
C ILE A 174 6.15 -12.60 -12.40
N PHE A 175 7.08 -13.54 -12.38
CA PHE A 175 8.52 -13.28 -12.53
C PHE A 175 9.04 -13.55 -13.95
N GLY A 176 8.17 -13.62 -14.95
CA GLY A 176 8.41 -13.71 -16.38
C GLY A 176 9.75 -14.33 -16.79
N GLY A 177 9.72 -15.49 -17.37
CA GLY A 177 10.91 -16.12 -17.91
C GLY A 177 11.54 -15.31 -19.06
#